data_cf350241f9377cbf85f4d84b10c3880e
#
_entry.id   cf350241f9377cbf85f4d84b10c3880e
#
_cell.length_a   1.000
_cell.length_b   1.000
_cell.length_c   1.000
_cell.angle_alpha   90.00
_cell.angle_beta   90.00
_cell.angle_gamma   90.00
#
_symmetry.space_group_name_H-M   'P 1'
#
loop_
_entity.id
_entity.type
_entity.pdbx_description
1 polymer ?
#
loop_
_entity_poly.entity_id
_entity_poly.type
_entity_poly.pdbx_seq_one_letter_code
_entity_poly.pdbx_strand_id
1 'polypeptide(L)'
;MTKKKHSASSKRWLQEHVNDHYVQKANKEGWRSRAIYKLEEIQKKDKLIKPGMTLVDLGAAPGGWSQLAAQLVGDNGQVIACDILPMDPIVGVDFLQGDFREDAVLDALLNRIGGNTVDIVLSDMAPNLAGNASVDQSRSMYLCELALDMCHQVLKPGGS
;
A
#
# COMPACT_ATOMS: atom_id res chain seq x y z
N MET A 1 -4.14 6.22 -36.65
CA MET A 1 -4.08 6.21 -35.17
C MET A 1 -4.85 7.39 -34.60
N THR A 2 -6.01 7.15 -34.05
CA THR A 2 -6.82 8.20 -33.39
C THR A 2 -6.21 8.53 -32.02
N LYS A 3 -5.59 9.71 -31.89
CA LYS A 3 -5.17 10.24 -30.59
C LYS A 3 -6.42 10.44 -29.73
N LYS A 4 -6.58 9.66 -28.65
CA LYS A 4 -7.61 9.89 -27.63
C LYS A 4 -7.42 11.31 -27.09
N LYS A 5 -8.36 12.20 -27.37
CA LYS A 5 -8.43 13.54 -26.76
C LYS A 5 -8.80 13.35 -25.30
N HIS A 6 -7.89 13.65 -24.38
CA HIS A 6 -8.20 13.70 -22.96
C HIS A 6 -9.22 14.84 -22.70
N SER A 7 -10.16 14.60 -21.77
CA SER A 7 -11.10 15.63 -21.33
C SER A 7 -10.37 16.80 -20.63
N ALA A 8 -11.02 17.96 -20.53
CA ALA A 8 -10.41 19.11 -19.84
C ALA A 8 -10.08 18.81 -18.37
N SER A 9 -10.93 18.02 -17.69
CA SER A 9 -10.68 17.57 -16.31
C SER A 9 -9.48 16.63 -16.23
N SER A 10 -9.34 15.69 -17.17
CA SER A 10 -8.19 14.79 -17.21
C SER A 10 -6.88 15.53 -17.47
N LYS A 11 -6.92 16.57 -18.34
CA LYS A 11 -5.73 17.40 -18.59
C LYS A 11 -5.33 18.21 -17.37
N ARG A 12 -6.30 18.78 -16.67
CA ARG A 12 -6.08 19.54 -15.44
C ARG A 12 -5.48 18.65 -14.35
N TRP A 13 -6.04 17.47 -14.14
CA TRP A 13 -5.52 16.50 -13.18
C TRP A 13 -4.06 16.10 -13.50
N LEU A 14 -3.77 15.80 -14.80
CA LEU A 14 -2.42 15.47 -15.23
C LEU A 14 -1.45 16.63 -14.99
N GLN A 15 -1.87 17.86 -15.26
CA GLN A 15 -1.05 19.05 -15.03
C GLN A 15 -0.79 19.28 -13.54
N GLU A 16 -1.81 19.13 -12.71
CA GLU A 16 -1.69 19.24 -11.25
C GLU A 16 -0.77 18.15 -10.70
N HIS A 17 -0.90 16.91 -11.18
CA HIS A 17 -0.06 15.78 -10.77
C HIS A 17 1.40 15.98 -11.18
N VAL A 18 1.65 16.41 -12.42
CA VAL A 18 3.03 16.69 -12.92
C VAL A 18 3.68 17.81 -12.12
N ASN A 19 2.91 18.82 -11.73
CA ASN A 19 3.40 19.98 -10.99
C ASN A 19 3.45 19.75 -9.47
N ASP A 20 2.97 18.60 -8.98
CA ASP A 20 3.00 18.28 -7.55
C ASP A 20 4.46 18.17 -7.08
N HIS A 21 4.83 19.01 -6.12
CA HIS A 21 6.18 19.03 -5.56
C HIS A 21 6.62 17.68 -5.00
N TYR A 22 5.71 16.93 -4.35
CA TYR A 22 6.02 15.63 -3.79
C TYR A 22 6.18 14.56 -4.85
N VAL A 23 5.46 14.63 -5.97
CA VAL A 23 5.65 13.72 -7.10
C VAL A 23 7.04 13.93 -7.71
N GLN A 24 7.43 15.19 -7.94
CA GLN A 24 8.76 15.50 -8.46
C GLN A 24 9.86 15.07 -7.49
N LYS A 25 9.68 15.31 -6.20
CA LYS A 25 10.62 14.89 -5.17
C LYS A 25 10.76 13.37 -5.12
N ALA A 26 9.66 12.62 -5.16
CA ALA A 26 9.67 11.17 -5.18
C ALA A 26 10.41 10.63 -6.40
N ASN A 27 10.14 11.16 -7.59
CA ASN A 27 10.84 10.78 -8.81
C ASN A 27 12.35 11.03 -8.72
N LYS A 28 12.75 12.19 -8.20
CA LYS A 28 14.16 12.55 -8.01
C LYS A 28 14.88 11.65 -7.02
N GLU A 29 14.20 11.23 -5.97
CA GLU A 29 14.75 10.37 -4.91
C GLU A 29 14.64 8.86 -5.25
N GLY A 30 14.01 8.51 -6.36
CA GLY A 30 13.86 7.12 -6.80
C GLY A 30 12.71 6.36 -6.15
N TRP A 31 11.76 7.05 -5.52
CA TRP A 31 10.57 6.44 -4.96
C TRP A 31 9.47 6.24 -6.01
N ARG A 32 8.72 5.15 -5.90
CA ARG A 32 7.65 4.81 -6.83
C ARG A 32 6.39 5.66 -6.69
N SER A 33 6.22 6.31 -5.53
CA SER A 33 5.03 7.09 -5.21
C SER A 33 5.35 8.19 -4.19
N ARG A 34 4.65 9.32 -4.32
CA ARG A 34 4.68 10.38 -3.31
C ARG A 34 4.13 9.95 -1.95
N ALA A 35 3.34 8.89 -1.91
CA ALA A 35 2.77 8.32 -0.68
C ALA A 35 3.85 7.91 0.35
N ILE A 36 5.09 7.70 -0.11
CA ILE A 36 6.24 7.41 0.77
C ILE A 36 6.42 8.43 1.89
N TYR A 37 6.19 9.71 1.62
CA TYR A 37 6.43 10.77 2.60
C TYR A 37 5.48 10.72 3.79
N LYS A 38 4.26 10.23 3.60
CA LYS A 38 3.32 9.97 4.69
C LYS A 38 3.84 8.89 5.64
N LEU A 39 4.34 7.79 5.09
CA LEU A 39 4.93 6.73 5.90
C LEU A 39 6.25 7.17 6.57
N GLU A 40 7.08 7.90 5.84
CA GLU A 40 8.33 8.46 6.37
C GLU A 40 8.06 9.39 7.57
N GLU A 41 7.05 10.24 7.50
CA GLU A 41 6.64 11.11 8.59
C GLU A 41 6.17 10.32 9.82
N ILE A 42 5.32 9.31 9.63
CA ILE A 42 4.88 8.41 10.70
C ILE A 42 6.08 7.70 11.32
N GLN A 43 6.99 7.20 10.51
CA GLN A 43 8.19 6.51 10.98
C GLN A 43 9.11 7.41 11.80
N LYS A 44 9.31 8.66 11.39
CA LYS A 44 10.10 9.64 12.14
C LYS A 44 9.50 9.94 13.52
N LYS A 45 8.17 10.01 13.58
CA LYS A 45 7.44 10.33 14.80
C LYS A 45 7.36 9.14 15.75
N ASP A 46 6.91 8.01 15.25
CA ASP A 46 6.48 6.88 16.07
C ASP A 46 7.48 5.71 16.07
N LYS A 47 8.43 5.70 15.14
CA LYS A 47 9.45 4.63 14.99
C LYS A 47 8.83 3.23 15.00
N LEU A 48 7.73 3.05 14.27
CA LEU A 48 6.94 1.83 14.24
C LEU A 48 7.69 0.64 13.65
N ILE A 49 8.38 0.86 12.53
CA ILE A 49 9.06 -0.19 11.79
C ILE A 49 10.49 -0.32 12.28
N LYS A 50 10.83 -1.53 12.71
CA LYS A 50 12.17 -1.85 13.25
C LYS A 50 12.83 -2.96 12.44
N PRO A 51 14.16 -3.02 12.43
CA PRO A 51 14.88 -4.13 11.78
C PRO A 51 14.41 -5.50 12.28
N GLY A 52 14.28 -6.45 11.34
CA GLY A 52 13.86 -7.82 11.63
C GLY A 52 12.37 -8.05 11.72
N MET A 53 11.54 -7.00 11.63
CA MET A 53 10.08 -7.13 11.66
C MET A 53 9.51 -7.78 10.40
N THR A 54 8.33 -8.41 10.57
CA THR A 54 7.47 -8.87 9.49
C THR A 54 6.34 -7.88 9.30
N LEU A 55 6.19 -7.35 8.09
CA LEU A 55 5.25 -6.30 7.75
C LEU A 55 4.37 -6.73 6.57
N VAL A 56 3.09 -6.43 6.64
CA VAL A 56 2.13 -6.59 5.54
C VAL A 56 1.71 -5.23 5.02
N ASP A 57 1.77 -5.04 3.70
CA ASP A 57 1.35 -3.81 3.01
C ASP A 57 0.15 -4.12 2.10
N LEU A 58 -1.02 -3.67 2.49
CA LEU A 58 -2.27 -3.84 1.75
C LEU A 58 -2.54 -2.62 0.87
N GLY A 59 -2.82 -2.85 -0.42
CA GLY A 59 -2.93 -1.78 -1.40
C GLY A 59 -1.56 -1.22 -1.79
N ALA A 60 -0.57 -2.09 -1.98
CA ALA A 60 0.84 -1.74 -2.06
C ALA A 60 1.27 -1.02 -3.34
N ALA A 61 0.62 -1.30 -4.47
CA ALA A 61 1.04 -0.72 -5.75
C ALA A 61 0.93 0.82 -5.77
N PRO A 62 1.86 1.52 -6.36
CA PRO A 62 3.02 1.06 -7.15
C PRO A 62 4.23 0.59 -6.34
N GLY A 63 4.23 0.70 -5.01
CA GLY A 63 5.24 0.10 -4.15
C GLY A 63 6.07 1.07 -3.30
N GLY A 64 5.66 2.35 -3.19
CA GLY A 64 6.41 3.34 -2.42
C GLY A 64 6.57 2.96 -0.94
N TRP A 65 5.51 2.52 -0.30
CA TRP A 65 5.55 2.08 1.09
C TRP A 65 6.35 0.79 1.27
N SER A 66 6.16 -0.17 0.34
CA SER A 66 6.92 -1.43 0.36
C SER A 66 8.43 -1.20 0.17
N GLN A 67 8.82 -0.23 -0.66
CA GLN A 67 10.24 0.16 -0.81
C GLN A 67 10.85 0.62 0.52
N LEU A 68 10.20 1.55 1.20
CA LEU A 68 10.68 2.06 2.48
C LEU A 68 10.66 0.97 3.55
N ALA A 69 9.57 0.22 3.63
CA ALA A 69 9.42 -0.88 4.59
C ALA A 69 10.54 -1.92 4.45
N ALA A 70 10.86 -2.32 3.22
CA ALA A 70 11.93 -3.28 2.95
C ALA A 70 13.30 -2.78 3.43
N GLN A 71 13.59 -1.48 3.26
CA GLN A 71 14.81 -0.88 3.78
C GLN A 71 14.85 -0.87 5.31
N LEU A 72 13.71 -0.56 5.95
CA LEU A 72 13.62 -0.44 7.40
C LEU A 72 13.70 -1.78 8.12
N VAL A 73 13.05 -2.82 7.59
CA VAL A 73 13.11 -4.17 8.19
C VAL A 73 14.42 -4.88 7.92
N GLY A 74 15.12 -4.51 6.87
CA GLY A 74 16.43 -5.08 6.52
C GLY A 74 16.39 -6.55 6.08
N ASP A 75 17.56 -7.17 5.95
CA ASP A 75 17.71 -8.52 5.40
C ASP A 75 17.08 -9.62 6.27
N ASN A 76 16.96 -9.39 7.56
CA ASN A 76 16.34 -10.32 8.52
C ASN A 76 14.83 -10.09 8.70
N GLY A 77 14.30 -9.04 8.09
CA GLY A 77 12.88 -8.75 8.09
C GLY A 77 12.18 -9.30 6.85
N GLN A 78 10.87 -9.15 6.84
CA GLN A 78 10.03 -9.60 5.73
C GLN A 78 8.93 -8.57 5.43
N VAL A 79 8.73 -8.29 4.14
CA VAL A 79 7.60 -7.49 3.67
C VAL A 79 6.75 -8.35 2.73
N ILE A 80 5.48 -8.47 3.06
CA ILE A 80 4.47 -9.15 2.24
C ILE A 80 3.51 -8.09 1.75
N ALA A 81 3.40 -7.93 0.43
CA ALA A 81 2.57 -6.91 -0.19
C ALA A 81 1.45 -7.53 -1.03
N CYS A 82 0.30 -6.88 -1.06
CA CYS A 82 -0.85 -7.30 -1.84
C CYS A 82 -1.54 -6.10 -2.50
N ASP A 83 -1.90 -6.23 -3.75
CA ASP A 83 -2.71 -5.24 -4.49
C ASP A 83 -3.44 -5.92 -5.64
N ILE A 84 -4.57 -5.36 -6.03
CA ILE A 84 -5.31 -5.71 -7.24
C ILE A 84 -4.49 -5.40 -8.48
N LEU A 85 -3.78 -4.26 -8.45
CA LEU A 85 -2.93 -3.81 -9.55
C LEU A 85 -1.59 -4.56 -9.56
N PRO A 86 -1.00 -4.75 -10.74
CA PRO A 86 0.36 -5.29 -10.82
C PRO A 86 1.36 -4.30 -10.24
N MET A 87 2.46 -4.83 -9.75
CA MET A 87 3.56 -4.05 -9.21
C MET A 87 4.88 -4.62 -9.71
N ASP A 88 5.79 -3.76 -10.16
CA ASP A 88 7.13 -4.19 -10.52
C ASP A 88 7.85 -4.78 -9.28
N PRO A 89 8.65 -5.84 -9.45
CA PRO A 89 9.35 -6.48 -8.34
C PRO A 89 10.20 -5.51 -7.52
N ILE A 90 10.19 -5.71 -6.21
CA ILE A 90 11.06 -5.01 -5.26
C ILE A 90 11.85 -6.06 -4.49
N VAL A 91 13.17 -5.89 -4.42
CA VAL A 91 14.03 -6.77 -3.63
C VAL A 91 13.61 -6.75 -2.16
N GLY A 92 13.41 -7.93 -1.58
CA GLY A 92 12.97 -8.06 -0.18
C GLY A 92 11.47 -7.97 0.04
N VAL A 93 10.67 -7.86 -1.02
CA VAL A 93 9.20 -7.81 -0.96
C VAL A 93 8.61 -9.04 -1.65
N ASP A 94 7.78 -9.78 -0.93
CA ASP A 94 6.95 -10.87 -1.47
C ASP A 94 5.60 -10.28 -1.89
N PHE A 95 5.37 -10.15 -3.19
CA PHE A 95 4.18 -9.54 -3.74
C PHE A 95 3.17 -10.58 -4.24
N LEU A 96 1.92 -10.44 -3.79
CA LEU A 96 0.76 -11.19 -4.27
C LEU A 96 -0.20 -10.24 -4.99
N GLN A 97 -0.36 -10.43 -6.30
CA GLN A 97 -1.38 -9.70 -7.04
C GLN A 97 -2.74 -10.37 -6.87
N GLY A 98 -3.72 -9.61 -6.45
CA GLY A 98 -5.10 -10.07 -6.32
C GLY A 98 -5.90 -9.18 -5.38
N ASP A 99 -7.19 -9.45 -5.36
CA ASP A 99 -8.15 -8.80 -4.47
C ASP A 99 -8.32 -9.67 -3.22
N PHE A 100 -7.79 -9.24 -2.08
CA PHE A 100 -7.89 -10.01 -0.83
C PHE A 100 -9.31 -10.09 -0.25
N ARG A 101 -10.28 -9.38 -0.84
CA ARG A 101 -11.71 -9.59 -0.56
C ARG A 101 -12.22 -10.92 -1.12
N GLU A 102 -11.52 -11.49 -2.11
CA GLU A 102 -11.81 -12.81 -2.65
C GLU A 102 -11.18 -13.89 -1.76
N ASP A 103 -11.95 -14.90 -1.40
CA ASP A 103 -11.53 -15.96 -0.46
C ASP A 103 -10.24 -16.66 -0.89
N ALA A 104 -10.11 -16.96 -2.19
CA ALA A 104 -8.92 -17.61 -2.71
C ALA A 104 -7.64 -16.77 -2.55
N VAL A 105 -7.75 -15.46 -2.77
CA VAL A 105 -6.63 -14.52 -2.60
C VAL A 105 -6.30 -14.33 -1.12
N LEU A 106 -7.32 -14.18 -0.29
CA LEU A 106 -7.17 -14.08 1.17
C LEU A 106 -6.47 -15.32 1.72
N ASP A 107 -6.88 -16.52 1.32
CA ASP A 107 -6.26 -17.77 1.75
C ASP A 107 -4.80 -17.85 1.31
N ALA A 108 -4.49 -17.45 0.07
CA ALA A 108 -3.13 -17.41 -0.43
C ALA A 108 -2.26 -16.42 0.36
N LEU A 109 -2.80 -15.27 0.73
CA LEU A 109 -2.12 -14.26 1.53
C LEU A 109 -1.85 -14.78 2.94
N LEU A 110 -2.86 -15.36 3.60
CA LEU A 110 -2.73 -15.95 4.93
C LEU A 110 -1.72 -17.10 4.97
N ASN A 111 -1.68 -17.93 3.93
CA ASN A 111 -0.68 -19.00 3.80
C ASN A 111 0.76 -18.46 3.69
N ARG A 112 0.96 -17.37 2.98
CA ARG A 112 2.27 -16.70 2.90
C ARG A 112 2.72 -16.14 4.23
N ILE A 113 1.77 -15.61 5.01
CA ILE A 113 2.04 -15.01 6.33
C ILE A 113 2.36 -16.09 7.38
N GLY A 114 1.60 -17.19 7.40
CA GLY A 114 1.87 -18.31 8.32
C GLY A 114 1.46 -18.09 9.76
N GLY A 115 0.25 -17.57 10.00
CA GLY A 115 -0.32 -17.38 11.34
C GLY A 115 -0.15 -15.98 11.93
N ASN A 116 -0.16 -15.86 13.26
CA ASN A 116 -0.03 -14.57 13.97
C ASN A 116 1.44 -14.17 14.12
N THR A 117 2.12 -13.93 13.01
CA THR A 117 3.57 -13.67 12.94
C THR A 117 3.91 -12.24 12.51
N VAL A 118 2.91 -11.43 12.18
CA VAL A 118 3.09 -10.08 11.64
C VAL A 118 3.23 -9.06 12.76
N ASP A 119 4.24 -8.22 12.65
CA ASP A 119 4.47 -7.11 13.57
C ASP A 119 3.62 -5.88 13.23
N ILE A 120 3.50 -5.58 11.94
CA ILE A 120 2.83 -4.37 11.45
C ILE A 120 2.01 -4.69 10.21
N VAL A 121 0.78 -4.18 10.16
CA VAL A 121 -0.06 -4.11 8.97
C VAL A 121 -0.20 -2.66 8.54
N LEU A 122 0.22 -2.36 7.32
CA LEU A 122 0.00 -1.07 6.68
C LEU A 122 -1.12 -1.18 5.66
N SER A 123 -1.92 -0.14 5.55
CA SER A 123 -2.96 -0.04 4.54
C SER A 123 -3.13 1.39 4.07
N ASP A 124 -2.96 1.63 2.78
CA ASP A 124 -3.25 2.90 2.11
C ASP A 124 -4.19 2.63 0.92
N MET A 125 -5.23 1.86 1.19
CA MET A 125 -6.24 1.50 0.19
C MET A 125 -7.26 2.61 0.02
N ALA A 126 -7.62 2.88 -1.24
CA ALA A 126 -8.74 3.75 -1.58
C ALA A 126 -9.69 3.03 -2.54
N PRO A 127 -11.01 3.21 -2.40
CA PRO A 127 -11.97 2.66 -3.35
C PRO A 127 -11.92 3.46 -4.66
N ASN A 128 -12.43 2.87 -5.75
CA ASN A 128 -12.75 3.62 -6.93
C ASN A 128 -13.84 4.64 -6.60
N LEU A 129 -13.59 5.93 -6.85
CA LEU A 129 -14.52 7.00 -6.53
C LEU A 129 -15.72 6.96 -7.48
N ALA A 130 -16.93 6.96 -6.88
CA ALA A 130 -18.19 7.00 -7.62
C ALA A 130 -18.67 8.43 -7.91
N GLY A 131 -18.04 9.44 -7.28
CA GLY A 131 -18.47 10.83 -7.31
C GLY A 131 -19.62 11.15 -6.35
N ASN A 132 -20.04 10.18 -5.54
CA ASN A 132 -21.06 10.35 -4.49
C ASN A 132 -20.38 10.20 -3.12
N ALA A 133 -20.38 11.26 -2.32
CA ALA A 133 -19.68 11.30 -1.04
C ALA A 133 -20.11 10.19 -0.06
N SER A 134 -21.40 9.89 0.03
CA SER A 134 -21.90 8.84 0.92
C SER A 134 -21.45 7.45 0.49
N VAL A 135 -21.49 7.16 -0.82
CA VAL A 135 -21.05 5.87 -1.37
C VAL A 135 -19.54 5.71 -1.22
N ASP A 136 -18.77 6.75 -1.52
CA ASP A 136 -17.31 6.74 -1.44
C ASP A 136 -16.85 6.57 0.01
N GLN A 137 -17.50 7.22 0.97
CA GLN A 137 -17.25 7.06 2.39
C GLN A 137 -17.55 5.64 2.86
N SER A 138 -18.67 5.05 2.47
CA SER A 138 -19.05 3.68 2.83
C SER A 138 -18.05 2.65 2.29
N ARG A 139 -17.57 2.83 1.06
CA ARG A 139 -16.56 1.98 0.45
C ARG A 139 -15.20 2.09 1.16
N SER A 140 -14.81 3.30 1.55
CA SER A 140 -13.58 3.54 2.32
C SER A 140 -13.65 2.88 3.70
N MET A 141 -14.77 2.99 4.40
CA MET A 141 -15.00 2.32 5.69
C MET A 141 -14.94 0.80 5.56
N TYR A 142 -15.53 0.24 4.50
CA TYR A 142 -15.49 -1.20 4.24
C TYR A 142 -14.05 -1.71 4.06
N LEU A 143 -13.22 -0.99 3.29
CA LEU A 143 -11.81 -1.34 3.13
C LEU A 143 -11.03 -1.26 4.45
N CYS A 144 -11.31 -0.27 5.29
CA CYS A 144 -10.71 -0.16 6.62
C CYS A 144 -11.11 -1.31 7.53
N GLU A 145 -12.38 -1.71 7.51
CA GLU A 145 -12.88 -2.87 8.28
C GLU A 145 -12.21 -4.17 7.84
N LEU A 146 -12.04 -4.38 6.53
CA LEU A 146 -11.33 -5.54 6.00
C LEU A 146 -9.87 -5.57 6.44
N ALA A 147 -9.19 -4.42 6.43
CA ALA A 147 -7.83 -4.32 6.90
C ALA A 147 -7.73 -4.62 8.41
N LEU A 148 -8.69 -4.15 9.20
CA LEU A 148 -8.76 -4.43 10.64
C LEU A 148 -9.02 -5.92 10.91
N ASP A 149 -9.91 -6.56 10.17
CA ASP A 149 -10.16 -8.01 10.26
C ASP A 149 -8.89 -8.80 9.93
N MET A 150 -8.14 -8.38 8.93
CA MET A 150 -6.84 -8.96 8.60
C MET A 150 -5.87 -8.84 9.79
N CYS A 151 -5.82 -7.69 10.45
CA CYS A 151 -4.99 -7.47 11.63
C CYS A 151 -5.28 -8.48 12.74
N HIS A 152 -6.55 -8.77 13.00
CA HIS A 152 -6.94 -9.75 14.01
C HIS A 152 -6.46 -11.17 13.70
N GLN A 153 -6.32 -11.50 12.42
CA GLN A 153 -5.90 -12.83 11.97
C GLN A 153 -4.38 -13.01 11.91
N VAL A 154 -3.63 -11.95 11.70
CA VAL A 154 -2.20 -12.05 11.38
C VAL A 154 -1.25 -11.37 12.37
N LEU A 155 -1.72 -10.36 13.10
CA LEU A 155 -0.87 -9.67 14.06
C LEU A 155 -0.54 -10.55 15.26
N LYS A 156 0.73 -10.56 15.63
CA LYS A 156 1.16 -11.10 16.91
C LYS A 156 0.77 -10.18 18.07
N PRO A 157 0.73 -10.68 19.33
CA PRO A 157 0.49 -9.83 20.49
C PRO A 157 1.45 -8.65 20.54
N GLY A 158 0.90 -7.43 20.73
CA GLY A 158 1.69 -6.19 20.71
C GLY A 158 1.98 -5.62 19.32
N GLY A 159 1.54 -6.28 18.24
CA GLY A 159 1.64 -5.76 16.87
C GLY A 159 0.71 -4.57 16.60
N SER A 160 1.01 -3.84 15.54
CA SER A 160 0.27 -2.62 15.13
C SER A 160 -0.22 -2.66 13.69
#